data_530f3c2a4ba70706bef1b13b7375bc9b
#
_entry.id   530f3c2a4ba70706bef1b13b7375bc9b
#
_cell.length_a   1.000
_cell.length_b   1.000
_cell.length_c   1.000
_cell.angle_alpha   90.00
_cell.angle_beta   90.00
_cell.angle_gamma   90.00
#
_symmetry.space_group_name_H-M   'P 1'
#
loop_
_entity.id
_entity.type
_entity.pdbx_description
1 polymer ?
#
loop_
_entity_poly.entity_id
_entity_poly.type
_entity_poly.pdbx_seq_one_letter_code
_entity_poly.pdbx_strand_id
1 'polypeptide(L)'
;TAAALAEAVPQAAGMIAAGVAEAAPEAAADVAGSLAEANPAAAALIATSVAQAAPELAGDIAADMAAVNPEAMAGAVANIAATVAAADPDLAADIAGDMAAINPNAAGAIANVVSAQAPEAAAEAAAALIQANPDAAGAIAAGVAAQAPEAAADAATALVEANPDAAAAIVGGMANANPDAVADVAGAMME
;
A
#
# COMPACT_ATOMS: atom_id res chain seq x y z
N THR A 1 -7.83 -9.73 30.68
CA THR A 1 -8.12 -10.08 29.27
C THR A 1 -7.24 -9.26 28.32
N ALA A 2 -7.06 -9.69 27.07
CA ALA A 2 -6.27 -8.98 26.06
C ALA A 2 -6.81 -7.55 25.84
N ALA A 3 -8.13 -7.37 25.76
CA ALA A 3 -8.75 -6.06 25.61
C ALA A 3 -8.40 -5.08 26.77
N ALA A 4 -8.43 -5.53 28.02
CA ALA A 4 -8.05 -4.68 29.16
C ALA A 4 -6.55 -4.29 29.13
N LEU A 5 -5.70 -5.13 28.57
CA LEU A 5 -4.29 -4.82 28.39
C LEU A 5 -4.09 -3.82 27.23
N ALA A 6 -4.86 -3.96 26.16
CA ALA A 6 -4.84 -3.04 25.02
C ALA A 6 -5.30 -1.61 25.39
N GLU A 7 -6.30 -1.48 26.26
CA GLU A 7 -6.73 -0.18 26.80
C GLU A 7 -5.61 0.51 27.60
N ALA A 8 -4.89 -0.27 28.41
CA ALA A 8 -3.85 0.25 29.31
C ALA A 8 -2.53 0.56 28.57
N VAL A 9 -2.19 -0.25 27.55
CA VAL A 9 -0.90 -0.17 26.83
C VAL A 9 -1.13 -0.41 25.34
N PRO A 10 -1.24 0.64 24.50
CA PRO A 10 -1.51 0.51 23.07
C PRO A 10 -0.50 -0.39 22.33
N GLN A 11 0.79 -0.35 22.70
CA GLN A 11 1.80 -1.21 22.09
C GLN A 11 1.53 -2.70 22.33
N ALA A 12 0.89 -3.06 23.45
CA ALA A 12 0.51 -4.44 23.71
C ALA A 12 -0.55 -4.94 22.72
N ALA A 13 -1.42 -4.07 22.23
CA ALA A 13 -2.43 -4.43 21.22
C ALA A 13 -1.78 -4.93 19.92
N GLY A 14 -0.81 -4.20 19.39
CA GLY A 14 -0.06 -4.62 18.21
C GLY A 14 0.68 -5.95 18.40
N MET A 15 1.38 -6.09 19.53
CA MET A 15 2.12 -7.33 19.84
C MET A 15 1.19 -8.54 20.01
N ILE A 16 0.02 -8.36 20.62
CA ILE A 16 -0.97 -9.44 20.78
C ILE A 16 -1.53 -9.83 19.42
N ALA A 17 -1.92 -8.84 18.60
CA ALA A 17 -2.45 -9.10 17.25
C ALA A 17 -1.43 -9.83 16.38
N ALA A 18 -0.17 -9.39 16.36
CA ALA A 18 0.93 -10.04 15.64
C ALA A 18 1.13 -11.49 16.10
N GLY A 19 1.22 -11.71 17.41
CA GLY A 19 1.38 -13.07 17.96
C GLY A 19 0.20 -14.00 17.67
N VAL A 20 -1.02 -13.47 17.56
CA VAL A 20 -2.18 -14.25 17.13
C VAL A 20 -2.12 -14.52 15.63
N ALA A 21 -1.72 -13.54 14.81
CA ALA A 21 -1.60 -13.72 13.37
C ALA A 21 -0.58 -14.83 13.01
N GLU A 22 0.54 -14.91 13.72
CA GLU A 22 1.54 -15.99 13.57
C GLU A 22 1.04 -17.35 14.05
N ALA A 23 0.33 -17.39 15.19
CA ALA A 23 -0.01 -18.65 15.86
C ALA A 23 -1.36 -19.24 15.43
N ALA A 24 -2.32 -18.38 15.06
CA ALA A 24 -3.71 -18.72 14.72
C ALA A 24 -4.27 -17.72 13.69
N PRO A 25 -3.82 -17.76 12.43
CA PRO A 25 -4.22 -16.79 11.40
C PRO A 25 -5.73 -16.67 11.23
N GLU A 26 -6.48 -17.77 11.38
CA GLU A 26 -7.93 -17.78 11.29
C GLU A 26 -8.66 -16.99 12.40
N ALA A 27 -7.97 -16.71 13.50
CA ALA A 27 -8.51 -15.90 14.61
C ALA A 27 -7.98 -14.46 14.60
N ALA A 28 -7.04 -14.15 13.70
CA ALA A 28 -6.32 -12.89 13.73
C ALA A 28 -7.24 -11.67 13.51
N ALA A 29 -8.17 -11.74 12.56
CA ALA A 29 -9.10 -10.66 12.26
C ALA A 29 -10.03 -10.37 13.46
N ASP A 30 -10.63 -11.41 14.04
CA ASP A 30 -11.52 -11.27 15.20
C ASP A 30 -10.79 -10.66 16.42
N VAL A 31 -9.56 -11.11 16.67
CA VAL A 31 -8.75 -10.59 17.79
C VAL A 31 -8.30 -9.17 17.53
N ALA A 32 -7.82 -8.86 16.32
CA ALA A 32 -7.41 -7.52 15.93
C ALA A 32 -8.59 -6.53 16.01
N GLY A 33 -9.77 -6.91 15.52
CA GLY A 33 -11.01 -6.13 15.64
C GLY A 33 -11.37 -5.84 17.10
N SER A 34 -11.39 -6.87 17.95
CA SER A 34 -11.68 -6.70 19.37
C SER A 34 -10.67 -5.79 20.11
N LEU A 35 -9.40 -5.86 19.73
CA LEU A 35 -8.36 -5.00 20.30
C LEU A 35 -8.51 -3.55 19.85
N ALA A 36 -8.88 -3.33 18.59
CA ALA A 36 -9.10 -1.99 18.01
C ALA A 36 -10.38 -1.35 18.56
N GLU A 37 -11.45 -2.11 18.75
CA GLU A 37 -12.68 -1.63 19.41
C GLU A 37 -12.38 -1.17 20.84
N ALA A 38 -11.55 -1.92 21.58
CA ALA A 38 -11.13 -1.55 22.93
C ALA A 38 -10.21 -0.32 22.96
N ASN A 39 -9.39 -0.15 21.91
CA ASN A 39 -8.49 1.00 21.78
C ASN A 39 -8.36 1.44 20.30
N PRO A 40 -9.29 2.28 19.81
CA PRO A 40 -9.27 2.75 18.42
C PRO A 40 -7.98 3.49 18.02
N ALA A 41 -7.29 4.11 18.97
CA ALA A 41 -6.00 4.76 18.69
C ALA A 41 -4.88 3.77 18.36
N ALA A 42 -5.04 2.49 18.68
CA ALA A 42 -4.09 1.45 18.33
C ALA A 42 -4.30 0.82 16.96
N ALA A 43 -5.37 1.18 16.20
CA ALA A 43 -5.73 0.54 14.93
C ALA A 43 -4.57 0.47 13.94
N ALA A 44 -3.90 1.60 13.68
CA ALA A 44 -2.75 1.66 12.77
C ALA A 44 -1.56 0.79 13.25
N LEU A 45 -1.32 0.74 14.57
CA LEU A 45 -0.27 -0.08 15.16
C LEU A 45 -0.59 -1.57 15.06
N ILE A 46 -1.85 -1.95 15.27
CA ILE A 46 -2.35 -3.33 15.11
C ILE A 46 -2.12 -3.78 13.66
N ALA A 47 -2.61 -3.01 12.67
CA ALA A 47 -2.46 -3.34 11.26
C ALA A 47 -0.98 -3.45 10.84
N THR A 48 -0.13 -2.51 11.25
CA THR A 48 1.31 -2.56 10.94
C THR A 48 1.99 -3.76 11.60
N SER A 49 1.63 -4.10 12.83
CA SER A 49 2.23 -5.24 13.53
C SER A 49 1.82 -6.58 12.91
N VAL A 50 0.57 -6.69 12.44
CA VAL A 50 0.11 -7.87 11.70
C VAL A 50 0.80 -7.95 10.32
N ALA A 51 0.92 -6.84 9.60
CA ALA A 51 1.63 -6.81 8.31
C ALA A 51 3.09 -7.29 8.42
N GLN A 52 3.74 -7.08 9.55
CA GLN A 52 5.09 -7.60 9.82
C GLN A 52 5.10 -9.10 10.13
N ALA A 53 4.08 -9.60 10.81
CA ALA A 53 4.01 -10.97 11.31
C ALA A 53 3.38 -11.94 10.31
N ALA A 54 2.37 -11.47 9.57
CA ALA A 54 1.58 -12.25 8.60
C ALA A 54 1.15 -11.33 7.45
N PRO A 55 2.04 -11.09 6.47
CA PRO A 55 1.79 -10.16 5.37
C PRO A 55 0.53 -10.49 4.56
N GLU A 56 0.19 -11.76 4.43
CA GLU A 56 -1.01 -12.25 3.73
C GLU A 56 -2.34 -11.81 4.37
N LEU A 57 -2.33 -11.44 5.65
CA LEU A 57 -3.52 -10.95 6.36
C LEU A 57 -3.61 -9.43 6.41
N ALA A 58 -2.59 -8.74 5.91
CA ALA A 58 -2.44 -7.30 6.11
C ALA A 58 -3.57 -6.48 5.47
N GLY A 59 -4.02 -6.86 4.27
CA GLY A 59 -5.09 -6.18 3.54
C GLY A 59 -6.41 -6.22 4.31
N ASP A 60 -6.88 -7.41 4.63
CA ASP A 60 -8.15 -7.63 5.34
C ASP A 60 -8.15 -6.94 6.71
N ILE A 61 -7.08 -7.14 7.48
CA ILE A 61 -6.98 -6.52 8.82
C ILE A 61 -6.88 -5.01 8.75
N ALA A 62 -6.17 -4.46 7.76
CA ALA A 62 -6.11 -3.02 7.58
C ALA A 62 -7.47 -2.41 7.21
N ALA A 63 -8.27 -3.11 6.40
CA ALA A 63 -9.64 -2.70 6.07
C ALA A 63 -10.54 -2.70 7.31
N ASP A 64 -10.46 -3.74 8.15
CA ASP A 64 -11.19 -3.80 9.42
C ASP A 64 -10.76 -2.67 10.38
N MET A 65 -9.46 -2.42 10.47
CA MET A 65 -8.93 -1.32 11.29
C MET A 65 -9.38 0.06 10.76
N ALA A 66 -9.51 0.21 9.45
CA ALA A 66 -10.01 1.45 8.84
C ALA A 66 -11.49 1.69 9.15
N ALA A 67 -12.29 0.63 9.31
CA ALA A 67 -13.67 0.73 9.75
C ALA A 67 -13.77 1.23 11.20
N VAL A 68 -12.80 0.89 12.06
CA VAL A 68 -12.74 1.34 13.46
C VAL A 68 -12.18 2.76 13.59
N ASN A 69 -11.08 3.07 12.90
CA ASN A 69 -10.44 4.39 12.96
C ASN A 69 -9.85 4.80 11.60
N PRO A 70 -10.69 5.37 10.70
CA PRO A 70 -10.25 5.75 9.36
C PRO A 70 -9.11 6.77 9.33
N GLU A 71 -9.10 7.71 10.27
CA GLU A 71 -8.08 8.77 10.33
C GLU A 71 -6.69 8.21 10.65
N ALA A 72 -6.61 7.31 11.64
CA ALA A 72 -5.36 6.65 11.98
C ALA A 72 -4.86 5.76 10.84
N MET A 73 -5.75 5.03 10.18
CA MET A 73 -5.41 4.16 9.05
C MET A 73 -4.98 4.96 7.82
N ALA A 74 -5.64 6.09 7.51
CA ALA A 74 -5.24 6.94 6.38
C ALA A 74 -3.77 7.39 6.45
N GLY A 75 -3.22 7.58 7.64
CA GLY A 75 -1.80 7.87 7.85
C GLY A 75 -0.87 6.66 7.80
N ALA A 76 -1.38 5.45 7.94
CA ALA A 76 -0.58 4.22 8.06
C ALA A 76 -0.44 3.45 6.74
N VAL A 77 -1.32 3.67 5.75
CA VAL A 77 -1.43 2.84 4.53
C VAL A 77 -0.12 2.67 3.77
N ALA A 78 0.67 3.72 3.60
CA ALA A 78 1.95 3.63 2.91
C ALA A 78 2.98 2.79 3.69
N ASN A 79 2.99 2.88 5.02
CA ASN A 79 3.88 2.08 5.86
C ASN A 79 3.49 0.59 5.84
N ILE A 80 2.20 0.29 5.84
CA ILE A 80 1.69 -1.08 5.75
C ILE A 80 2.07 -1.67 4.39
N ALA A 81 1.81 -0.95 3.29
CA ALA A 81 2.20 -1.37 1.95
C ALA A 81 3.72 -1.63 1.83
N ALA A 82 4.55 -0.72 2.35
CA ALA A 82 6.01 -0.89 2.37
C ALA A 82 6.43 -2.13 3.18
N THR A 83 5.78 -2.38 4.32
CA THR A 83 6.09 -3.50 5.20
C THR A 83 5.78 -4.83 4.52
N VAL A 84 4.61 -4.94 3.87
CA VAL A 84 4.21 -6.15 3.15
C VAL A 84 5.10 -6.37 1.92
N ALA A 85 5.31 -5.34 1.10
CA ALA A 85 6.16 -5.44 -0.08
C ALA A 85 7.62 -5.84 0.23
N ALA A 86 8.13 -5.44 1.40
CA ALA A 86 9.46 -5.85 1.86
C ALA A 86 9.49 -7.29 2.39
N ALA A 87 8.39 -7.77 2.99
CA ALA A 87 8.29 -9.11 3.57
C ALA A 87 7.95 -10.16 2.51
N ASP A 88 7.03 -9.82 1.59
CA ASP A 88 6.54 -10.67 0.51
C ASP A 88 6.28 -9.82 -0.75
N PRO A 89 7.25 -9.73 -1.67
CA PRO A 89 7.11 -8.98 -2.91
C PRO A 89 5.97 -9.45 -3.83
N ASP A 90 5.59 -10.73 -3.76
CA ASP A 90 4.49 -11.29 -4.58
C ASP A 90 3.12 -10.69 -4.18
N LEU A 91 3.00 -10.21 -2.94
CA LEU A 91 1.79 -9.53 -2.44
C LEU A 91 1.80 -8.01 -2.69
N ALA A 92 2.88 -7.45 -3.23
CA ALA A 92 3.09 -6.00 -3.28
C ALA A 92 2.02 -5.25 -4.09
N ALA A 93 1.54 -5.83 -5.20
CA ALA A 93 0.51 -5.24 -6.03
C ALA A 93 -0.87 -5.28 -5.36
N ASP A 94 -1.24 -6.41 -4.78
CA ASP A 94 -2.52 -6.59 -4.09
C ASP A 94 -2.62 -5.64 -2.91
N ILE A 95 -1.60 -5.60 -2.05
CA ILE A 95 -1.59 -4.72 -0.88
C ILE A 95 -1.59 -3.23 -1.28
N ALA A 96 -0.96 -2.87 -2.41
CA ALA A 96 -1.02 -1.50 -2.91
C ALA A 96 -2.47 -1.10 -3.23
N GLY A 97 -3.23 -1.97 -3.90
CA GLY A 97 -4.64 -1.78 -4.19
C GLY A 97 -5.49 -1.65 -2.92
N ASP A 98 -5.34 -2.56 -1.97
CA ASP A 98 -6.06 -2.56 -0.69
C ASP A 98 -5.79 -1.29 0.11
N MET A 99 -4.53 -0.88 0.22
CA MET A 99 -4.15 0.33 0.93
C MET A 99 -4.67 1.60 0.24
N ALA A 100 -4.70 1.62 -1.08
CA ALA A 100 -5.28 2.73 -1.84
C ALA A 100 -6.82 2.77 -1.73
N ALA A 101 -7.49 1.64 -1.56
CA ALA A 101 -8.93 1.59 -1.27
C ALA A 101 -9.26 2.25 0.09
N ILE A 102 -8.37 2.09 1.09
CA ILE A 102 -8.50 2.75 2.41
C ILE A 102 -8.24 4.26 2.29
N ASN A 103 -7.19 4.66 1.57
CA ASN A 103 -6.86 6.07 1.35
C ASN A 103 -6.40 6.32 -0.10
N PRO A 104 -7.31 6.62 -1.03
CA PRO A 104 -6.97 6.87 -2.43
C PRO A 104 -5.97 8.03 -2.63
N ASN A 105 -5.96 9.00 -1.73
CA ASN A 105 -5.02 10.14 -1.81
C ASN A 105 -3.56 9.73 -1.53
N ALA A 106 -3.35 8.57 -0.92
CA ALA A 106 -2.02 8.03 -0.67
C ALA A 106 -1.42 7.27 -1.87
N ALA A 107 -2.14 7.09 -2.98
CA ALA A 107 -1.73 6.25 -4.11
C ALA A 107 -0.30 6.54 -4.62
N GLY A 108 0.07 7.81 -4.78
CA GLY A 108 1.44 8.17 -5.17
C GLY A 108 2.50 7.83 -4.11
N ALA A 109 2.19 7.98 -2.82
CA ALA A 109 3.08 7.60 -1.73
C ALA A 109 3.23 6.07 -1.63
N ILE A 110 2.13 5.33 -1.83
CA ILE A 110 2.13 3.86 -1.88
C ILE A 110 2.98 3.38 -3.06
N ALA A 111 2.79 3.95 -4.26
CA ALA A 111 3.60 3.63 -5.44
C ALA A 111 5.10 3.81 -5.16
N ASN A 112 5.49 4.92 -4.54
CA ASN A 112 6.88 5.19 -4.20
C ASN A 112 7.46 4.13 -3.25
N VAL A 113 6.77 3.80 -2.16
CA VAL A 113 7.31 2.86 -1.17
C VAL A 113 7.28 1.42 -1.64
N VAL A 114 6.24 1.01 -2.39
CA VAL A 114 6.16 -0.35 -2.97
C VAL A 114 7.24 -0.54 -4.03
N SER A 115 7.41 0.41 -4.96
CA SER A 115 8.46 0.34 -5.98
C SER A 115 9.88 0.33 -5.39
N ALA A 116 10.08 0.92 -4.21
CA ALA A 116 11.36 0.87 -3.51
C ALA A 116 11.65 -0.49 -2.86
N GLN A 117 10.62 -1.21 -2.41
CA GLN A 117 10.76 -2.50 -1.73
C GLN A 117 10.66 -3.68 -2.69
N ALA A 118 9.77 -3.60 -3.69
CA ALA A 118 9.49 -4.63 -4.68
C ALA A 118 9.46 -4.01 -6.10
N PRO A 119 10.62 -3.63 -6.67
CA PRO A 119 10.67 -2.97 -7.98
C PRO A 119 10.10 -3.82 -9.12
N GLU A 120 10.17 -5.14 -9.03
CA GLU A 120 9.58 -6.08 -9.99
C GLU A 120 8.05 -6.03 -10.01
N ALA A 121 7.40 -5.69 -8.89
CA ALA A 121 5.95 -5.54 -8.80
C ALA A 121 5.47 -4.11 -9.13
N ALA A 122 6.37 -3.18 -9.42
CA ALA A 122 6.04 -1.75 -9.52
C ALA A 122 4.99 -1.42 -10.60
N ALA A 123 5.05 -2.08 -11.76
CA ALA A 123 4.09 -1.87 -12.85
C ALA A 123 2.69 -2.40 -12.49
N GLU A 124 2.63 -3.58 -11.89
CA GLU A 124 1.38 -4.21 -11.44
C GLU A 124 0.75 -3.41 -10.28
N ALA A 125 1.56 -2.99 -9.32
CA ALA A 125 1.12 -2.10 -8.25
C ALA A 125 0.57 -0.77 -8.80
N ALA A 126 1.22 -0.17 -9.82
CA ALA A 126 0.73 1.03 -10.46
C ALA A 126 -0.66 0.81 -11.10
N ALA A 127 -0.88 -0.34 -11.75
CA ALA A 127 -2.18 -0.71 -12.32
C ALA A 127 -3.28 -0.88 -11.25
N ALA A 128 -2.97 -1.44 -10.10
CA ALA A 128 -3.89 -1.54 -8.96
C ALA A 128 -4.21 -0.16 -8.36
N LEU A 129 -3.21 0.67 -8.18
CA LEU A 129 -3.34 2.02 -7.61
C LEU A 129 -4.18 2.97 -8.47
N ILE A 130 -4.04 2.91 -9.80
CA ILE A 130 -4.81 3.78 -10.71
C ILE A 130 -6.30 3.44 -10.70
N GLN A 131 -6.67 2.19 -10.44
CA GLN A 131 -8.06 1.78 -10.29
C GLN A 131 -8.71 2.40 -9.05
N ALA A 132 -7.96 2.52 -7.96
CA ALA A 132 -8.43 3.15 -6.72
C ALA A 132 -8.51 4.69 -6.83
N ASN A 133 -7.56 5.31 -7.56
CA ASN A 133 -7.52 6.76 -7.74
C ASN A 133 -6.97 7.15 -9.12
N PRO A 134 -7.83 7.29 -10.15
CA PRO A 134 -7.42 7.69 -11.50
C PRO A 134 -6.74 9.08 -11.56
N ASP A 135 -7.09 10.00 -10.66
CA ASP A 135 -6.52 11.35 -10.62
C ASP A 135 -5.06 11.35 -10.12
N ALA A 136 -4.63 10.27 -9.46
CA ALA A 136 -3.26 10.12 -8.96
C ALA A 136 -2.26 9.62 -10.01
N ALA A 137 -2.64 9.42 -11.28
CA ALA A 137 -1.81 8.82 -12.33
C ALA A 137 -0.41 9.41 -12.41
N GLY A 138 -0.28 10.74 -12.42
CA GLY A 138 1.02 11.42 -12.45
C GLY A 138 1.86 11.18 -11.19
N ALA A 139 1.25 11.12 -10.01
CA ALA A 139 1.94 10.85 -8.75
C ALA A 139 2.38 9.39 -8.64
N ILE A 140 1.56 8.45 -9.11
CA ILE A 140 1.89 7.02 -9.19
C ILE A 140 3.08 6.83 -10.13
N ALA A 141 3.01 7.40 -11.34
CA ALA A 141 4.08 7.35 -12.34
C ALA A 141 5.39 7.93 -11.81
N ALA A 142 5.33 9.06 -11.10
CA ALA A 142 6.50 9.65 -10.46
C ALA A 142 7.12 8.72 -9.40
N GLY A 143 6.28 8.07 -8.58
CA GLY A 143 6.74 7.13 -7.56
C GLY A 143 7.50 5.94 -8.17
N VAL A 144 6.94 5.33 -9.22
CA VAL A 144 7.61 4.23 -9.94
C VAL A 144 8.91 4.69 -10.58
N ALA A 145 8.89 5.78 -11.36
CA ALA A 145 10.08 6.27 -12.07
C ALA A 145 11.23 6.67 -11.14
N ALA A 146 10.92 7.10 -9.92
CA ALA A 146 11.92 7.46 -8.92
C ALA A 146 12.62 6.25 -8.30
N GLN A 147 11.91 5.14 -8.10
CA GLN A 147 12.38 4.01 -7.29
C GLN A 147 12.67 2.76 -8.14
N ALA A 148 11.92 2.55 -9.22
CA ALA A 148 12.05 1.41 -10.14
C ALA A 148 12.10 1.91 -11.60
N PRO A 149 13.15 2.60 -12.03
CA PRO A 149 13.23 3.19 -13.37
C PRO A 149 13.13 2.16 -14.49
N GLU A 150 13.58 0.93 -14.28
CA GLU A 150 13.45 -0.18 -15.21
C GLU A 150 11.98 -0.61 -15.43
N ALA A 151 11.10 -0.42 -14.46
CA ALA A 151 9.68 -0.70 -14.57
C ALA A 151 8.87 0.50 -15.10
N ALA A 152 9.50 1.65 -15.33
CA ALA A 152 8.81 2.90 -15.64
C ALA A 152 8.02 2.83 -16.96
N ALA A 153 8.57 2.17 -18.00
CA ALA A 153 7.89 2.04 -19.29
C ALA A 153 6.64 1.15 -19.20
N ASP A 154 6.76 0.00 -18.53
CA ASP A 154 5.65 -0.93 -18.30
C ASP A 154 4.55 -0.29 -17.44
N ALA A 155 4.96 0.41 -16.36
CA ALA A 155 4.03 1.16 -15.52
C ALA A 155 3.32 2.28 -16.28
N ALA A 156 4.03 3.02 -17.14
CA ALA A 156 3.41 4.05 -17.99
C ALA A 156 2.35 3.47 -18.91
N THR A 157 2.65 2.35 -19.56
CA THR A 157 1.72 1.64 -20.43
C THR A 157 0.47 1.21 -19.66
N ALA A 158 0.63 0.55 -18.52
CA ALA A 158 -0.48 0.12 -17.67
C ALA A 158 -1.34 1.30 -17.18
N LEU A 159 -0.71 2.41 -16.79
CA LEU A 159 -1.41 3.61 -16.35
C LEU A 159 -2.19 4.29 -17.49
N VAL A 160 -1.63 4.35 -18.71
CA VAL A 160 -2.31 4.94 -19.88
C VAL A 160 -3.44 4.05 -20.36
N GLU A 161 -3.28 2.73 -20.36
CA GLU A 161 -4.35 1.79 -20.66
C GLU A 161 -5.54 1.94 -19.69
N ALA A 162 -5.25 2.09 -18.40
CA ALA A 162 -6.28 2.28 -17.38
C ALA A 162 -6.94 3.68 -17.42
N ASN A 163 -6.18 4.71 -17.76
CA ASN A 163 -6.67 6.10 -17.85
C ASN A 163 -5.96 6.86 -18.98
N PRO A 164 -6.44 6.75 -20.23
CA PRO A 164 -5.83 7.41 -21.40
C PRO A 164 -5.78 8.94 -21.30
N ASP A 165 -6.75 9.55 -20.62
CA ASP A 165 -6.82 11.02 -20.44
C ASP A 165 -5.70 11.54 -19.54
N ALA A 166 -5.09 10.68 -18.72
CA ALA A 166 -3.99 11.03 -17.83
C ALA A 166 -2.60 10.98 -18.48
N ALA A 167 -2.46 10.63 -19.79
CA ALA A 167 -1.17 10.43 -20.45
C ALA A 167 -0.18 11.59 -20.23
N ALA A 168 -0.64 12.85 -20.33
CA ALA A 168 0.20 14.02 -20.09
C ALA A 168 0.68 14.12 -18.63
N ALA A 169 -0.18 13.76 -17.66
CA ALA A 169 0.16 13.76 -16.24
C ALA A 169 1.15 12.65 -15.92
N ILE A 170 1.01 11.47 -16.53
CA ILE A 170 1.90 10.31 -16.39
C ILE A 170 3.31 10.69 -16.86
N VAL A 171 3.43 11.16 -18.10
CA VAL A 171 4.73 11.59 -18.68
C VAL A 171 5.34 12.73 -17.86
N GLY A 172 4.53 13.71 -17.44
CA GLY A 172 4.98 14.82 -16.60
C GLY A 172 5.48 14.37 -15.22
N GLY A 173 4.79 13.42 -14.60
CA GLY A 173 5.19 12.82 -13.33
C GLY A 173 6.54 12.10 -13.43
N MET A 174 6.70 11.26 -14.44
CA MET A 174 7.95 10.54 -14.71
C MET A 174 9.10 11.48 -15.03
N ALA A 175 8.88 12.48 -15.91
CA ALA A 175 9.89 13.45 -16.27
C ALA A 175 10.42 14.27 -15.08
N ASN A 176 9.57 14.57 -14.12
CA ASN A 176 9.97 15.27 -12.91
C ASN A 176 10.76 14.38 -11.94
N ALA A 177 10.43 13.09 -11.88
CA ALA A 177 11.06 12.15 -10.96
C ALA A 177 12.36 11.55 -11.53
N ASN A 178 12.34 11.17 -12.82
CA ASN A 178 13.47 10.59 -13.53
C ASN A 178 13.43 10.96 -15.03
N PRO A 179 14.11 12.05 -15.43
CA PRO A 179 14.12 12.50 -16.83
C PRO A 179 14.67 11.46 -17.82
N ASP A 180 15.58 10.60 -17.39
CA ASP A 180 16.22 9.59 -18.25
C ASP A 180 15.22 8.48 -18.64
N ALA A 181 14.22 8.17 -17.79
CA ALA A 181 13.18 7.18 -18.07
C ALA A 181 12.18 7.65 -19.15
N VAL A 182 12.10 8.95 -19.44
CA VAL A 182 11.09 9.50 -20.38
C VAL A 182 11.30 9.02 -21.80
N ALA A 183 12.54 8.82 -22.24
CA ALA A 183 12.83 8.36 -23.58
C ALA A 183 12.29 6.94 -23.83
N ASP A 184 12.45 6.06 -22.84
CA ASP A 184 11.97 4.67 -22.91
C ASP A 184 10.44 4.63 -22.83
N VAL A 185 9.84 5.43 -21.97
CA VAL A 185 8.38 5.59 -21.84
C VAL A 185 7.76 6.12 -23.13
N ALA A 186 8.35 7.15 -23.77
CA ALA A 186 7.85 7.69 -25.03
C ALA A 186 7.90 6.67 -26.17
N GLY A 187 8.90 5.79 -26.17
CA GLY A 187 8.98 4.66 -27.11
C GLY A 187 7.85 3.66 -26.90
N ALA A 188 7.63 3.22 -25.67
CA ALA A 188 6.61 2.23 -25.32
C ALA A 188 5.17 2.71 -25.56
N MET A 189 4.91 4.02 -25.40
CA MET A 189 3.57 4.61 -25.63
C MET A 189 3.21 4.80 -27.12
N MET A 190 4.14 4.59 -28.07
CA MET A 190 3.93 4.75 -29.52
C MET A 190 3.73 3.42 -30.25
N GLU A 191 3.91 2.29 -29.60
CA GLU A 191 3.70 0.93 -30.12
C GLU A 191 2.27 0.44 -29.86
#